data_a7c1f6f36be644755731034892116a76
#
_entry.id   a7c1f6f36be644755731034892116a76
#
_cell.length_a   1.000
_cell.length_b   1.000
_cell.length_c   1.000
_cell.angle_alpha   90.00
_cell.angle_beta   90.00
_cell.angle_gamma   90.00
#
_symmetry.space_group_name_H-M   'P 1'
#
loop_
_entity.id
_entity.type
_entity.pdbx_description
1 polymer ?
#
loop_
_entity_poly.entity_id
_entity_poly.type
_entity_poly.pdbx_seq_one_letter_code
_entity_poly.pdbx_strand_id
1 'polypeptide(L)'
;MDGGNIFLQIGAITIIAALAAFVLRLIKQPQILAYVVVGILITPVFQLVTDTTIIESMSVIGIAFLLFIVGMEMELKKLRNVALVSSLGGAIQILITGVLGYLIAIFLGYLSLEAAYIGLMLAFSSTMVVMKLLSDKRELNTLHGRIVVGILLMQDIVAIIAISLMTSANGFSAALVGIALLKFLIIIAVAYLCAKLIFPSFFRFAARNQELLLITSLAVCFIFSLLADKIGVVLLYIFQNPLWTLNLSTEIIASISPGFSLAIGAFIAGVALGNLQYSTEIIGKITSLRDFFSLLFFVSLGMALSPEVIVKMWLPFTVLLLAVIFLKPFIIMFICSLFKYTKKPSFLTALSLAQVGEFSLIL
;
A
#
# COMPACT_ATOMS: atom_id res chain seq x y z
N MET A 1 14.31 -24.92 -11.45
CA MET A 1 13.71 -25.64 -10.29
C MET A 1 12.23 -25.68 -10.56
N ASP A 2 11.76 -26.86 -11.00
CA ASP A 2 10.34 -27.04 -11.23
C ASP A 2 9.56 -26.86 -9.94
N GLY A 3 8.30 -26.34 -10.02
CA GLY A 3 7.45 -25.94 -8.90
C GLY A 3 7.16 -26.98 -7.79
N GLY A 4 7.97 -28.03 -7.70
CA GLY A 4 7.79 -29.17 -6.81
C GLY A 4 8.31 -29.02 -5.38
N ASN A 5 9.11 -27.98 -5.07
CA ASN A 5 9.66 -27.91 -3.72
C ASN A 5 9.67 -26.48 -3.16
N ILE A 6 8.51 -26.03 -2.68
CA ILE A 6 8.29 -24.73 -2.02
C ILE A 6 9.34 -24.46 -0.93
N PHE A 7 9.68 -25.52 -0.16
CA PHE A 7 10.68 -25.42 0.90
C PHE A 7 12.07 -25.00 0.36
N LEU A 8 12.49 -25.60 -0.76
CA LEU A 8 13.76 -25.24 -1.38
C LEU A 8 13.76 -23.83 -1.94
N GLN A 9 12.68 -23.38 -2.57
CA GLN A 9 12.57 -22.03 -3.11
C GLN A 9 12.62 -20.98 -1.99
N ILE A 10 11.76 -21.09 -0.97
CA ILE A 10 11.73 -20.16 0.16
C ILE A 10 13.04 -20.22 0.94
N GLY A 11 13.59 -21.43 1.17
CA GLY A 11 14.85 -21.62 1.87
C GLY A 11 16.02 -20.96 1.13
N ALA A 12 16.16 -21.20 -0.18
CA ALA A 12 17.20 -20.59 -1.00
C ALA A 12 17.10 -19.06 -1.02
N ILE A 13 15.89 -18.52 -1.25
CA ILE A 13 15.62 -17.08 -1.23
C ILE A 13 16.03 -16.48 0.12
N THR A 14 15.60 -17.12 1.21
CA THR A 14 15.87 -16.62 2.56
C THR A 14 17.37 -16.62 2.86
N ILE A 15 18.12 -17.68 2.48
CA ILE A 15 19.56 -17.78 2.67
C ILE A 15 20.27 -16.68 1.87
N ILE A 16 19.97 -16.55 0.58
CA ILE A 16 20.62 -15.56 -0.30
C ILE A 16 20.30 -14.13 0.18
N ALA A 17 19.04 -13.87 0.54
CA ALA A 17 18.60 -12.58 1.05
C ALA A 17 19.26 -12.22 2.38
N ALA A 18 19.43 -13.19 3.29
CA ALA A 18 20.12 -12.98 4.56
C ALA A 18 21.62 -12.63 4.35
N LEU A 19 22.29 -13.33 3.45
CA LEU A 19 23.70 -13.05 3.11
C LEU A 19 23.85 -11.66 2.47
N ALA A 20 22.96 -11.32 1.51
CA ALA A 20 22.98 -10.02 0.86
C ALA A 20 22.66 -8.88 1.86
N ALA A 21 21.68 -9.08 2.75
CA ALA A 21 21.35 -8.11 3.79
C ALA A 21 22.53 -7.91 4.77
N PHE A 22 23.25 -8.98 5.12
CA PHE A 22 24.45 -8.88 5.94
C PHE A 22 25.52 -8.02 5.26
N VAL A 23 25.79 -8.25 3.96
CA VAL A 23 26.78 -7.47 3.19
C VAL A 23 26.35 -6.00 3.10
N LEU A 24 25.09 -5.71 2.76
CA LEU A 24 24.61 -4.34 2.67
C LEU A 24 24.64 -3.61 4.02
N ARG A 25 24.39 -4.33 5.11
CA ARG A 25 24.50 -3.77 6.46
C ARG A 25 25.92 -3.33 6.80
N LEU A 26 26.97 -4.05 6.33
CA LEU A 26 28.36 -3.65 6.51
C LEU A 26 28.67 -2.28 5.87
N ILE A 27 28.04 -1.98 4.75
CA ILE A 27 28.16 -0.69 4.06
C ILE A 27 27.06 0.31 4.47
N LYS A 28 26.35 0.03 5.58
CA LYS A 28 25.29 0.89 6.18
C LYS A 28 24.12 1.20 5.22
N GLN A 29 23.82 0.30 4.29
CA GLN A 29 22.68 0.43 3.39
C GLN A 29 21.42 -0.25 3.96
N PRO A 30 20.20 0.22 3.59
CA PRO A 30 18.96 -0.42 3.99
C PRO A 30 18.85 -1.85 3.47
N GLN A 31 18.36 -2.77 4.32
CA GLN A 31 18.19 -4.19 3.97
C GLN A 31 17.20 -4.41 2.80
N ILE A 32 16.23 -3.51 2.62
CA ILE A 32 15.27 -3.55 1.51
C ILE A 32 15.97 -3.63 0.16
N LEU A 33 17.06 -2.86 -0.02
CA LEU A 33 17.84 -2.88 -1.26
C LEU A 33 18.44 -4.26 -1.52
N ALA A 34 18.93 -4.96 -0.47
CA ALA A 34 19.42 -6.32 -0.60
C ALA A 34 18.34 -7.26 -1.14
N TYR A 35 17.14 -7.18 -0.59
CA TYR A 35 16.04 -8.06 -0.96
C TYR A 35 15.61 -7.87 -2.41
N VAL A 36 15.48 -6.62 -2.86
CA VAL A 36 15.15 -6.31 -4.27
C VAL A 36 16.26 -6.79 -5.21
N VAL A 37 17.55 -6.51 -4.90
CA VAL A 37 18.68 -6.98 -5.71
C VAL A 37 18.71 -8.51 -5.80
N VAL A 38 18.45 -9.20 -4.69
CA VAL A 38 18.37 -10.68 -4.67
C VAL A 38 17.23 -11.16 -5.58
N GLY A 39 16.07 -10.53 -5.56
CA GLY A 39 14.97 -10.83 -6.46
C GLY A 39 15.37 -10.71 -7.95
N ILE A 40 16.05 -9.62 -8.32
CA ILE A 40 16.58 -9.41 -9.68
C ILE A 40 17.56 -10.49 -10.07
N LEU A 41 18.47 -10.88 -9.16
CA LEU A 41 19.47 -11.91 -9.46
C LEU A 41 18.84 -13.29 -9.59
N ILE A 42 17.91 -13.67 -8.71
CA ILE A 42 17.33 -15.01 -8.68
C ILE A 42 16.49 -15.32 -9.92
N THR A 43 15.65 -14.41 -10.38
CA THR A 43 14.70 -14.67 -11.48
C THR A 43 15.14 -14.06 -12.80
N PRO A 44 15.25 -12.72 -12.98
CA PRO A 44 15.58 -12.15 -14.28
C PRO A 44 17.00 -12.49 -14.76
N VAL A 45 17.99 -12.61 -13.86
CA VAL A 45 19.39 -12.80 -14.26
C VAL A 45 19.76 -14.29 -14.33
N PHE A 46 19.56 -15.03 -13.25
CA PHE A 46 20.00 -16.43 -13.14
C PHE A 46 18.91 -17.46 -13.42
N GLN A 47 17.64 -17.04 -13.52
CA GLN A 47 16.48 -17.90 -13.79
C GLN A 47 16.40 -19.12 -12.86
N LEU A 48 16.79 -18.94 -11.58
CA LEU A 48 16.78 -19.99 -10.58
C LEU A 48 15.36 -20.36 -10.13
N VAL A 49 14.47 -19.37 -10.09
CA VAL A 49 13.06 -19.53 -9.75
C VAL A 49 12.23 -18.99 -10.92
N THR A 50 11.47 -19.88 -11.57
CA THR A 50 10.64 -19.54 -12.73
C THR A 50 9.16 -19.37 -12.36
N ASP A 51 8.70 -20.05 -11.30
CA ASP A 51 7.34 -19.91 -10.78
C ASP A 51 7.34 -19.03 -9.53
N THR A 52 6.85 -17.79 -9.69
CA THR A 52 6.81 -16.75 -8.64
C THR A 52 5.51 -16.78 -7.83
N THR A 53 4.50 -17.57 -8.24
CA THR A 53 3.12 -17.53 -7.73
C THR A 53 3.04 -17.65 -6.21
N ILE A 54 3.85 -18.56 -5.63
CA ILE A 54 3.84 -18.79 -4.18
C ILE A 54 4.47 -17.59 -3.44
N ILE A 55 5.57 -17.07 -3.97
CA ILE A 55 6.29 -15.94 -3.36
C ILE A 55 5.42 -14.69 -3.42
N GLU A 56 4.72 -14.46 -4.52
CA GLU A 56 3.76 -13.38 -4.69
C GLU A 56 2.60 -13.52 -3.68
N SER A 57 2.05 -14.72 -3.52
CA SER A 57 0.99 -14.99 -2.54
C SER A 57 1.45 -14.73 -1.11
N MET A 58 2.68 -15.12 -0.75
CA MET A 58 3.26 -14.86 0.57
C MET A 58 3.61 -13.37 0.75
N SER A 59 3.97 -12.68 -0.32
CA SER A 59 4.25 -11.24 -0.28
C SER A 59 3.01 -10.43 0.10
N VAL A 60 1.83 -10.81 -0.38
CA VAL A 60 0.55 -10.17 -0.01
C VAL A 60 0.29 -10.25 1.51
N ILE A 61 0.64 -11.38 2.14
CA ILE A 61 0.55 -11.54 3.60
C ILE A 61 1.53 -10.57 4.30
N GLY A 62 2.74 -10.44 3.77
CA GLY A 62 3.74 -9.50 4.29
C GLY A 62 3.27 -8.05 4.29
N ILE A 63 2.64 -7.66 3.20
CA ILE A 63 2.00 -6.36 3.04
C ILE A 63 0.92 -6.14 4.11
N ALA A 64 0.00 -7.11 4.27
CA ALA A 64 -1.06 -7.01 5.24
C ALA A 64 -0.51 -6.85 6.66
N PHE A 65 0.48 -7.64 7.06
CA PHE A 65 1.10 -7.53 8.39
C PHE A 65 1.87 -6.21 8.60
N LEU A 66 2.55 -5.73 7.56
CA LEU A 66 3.22 -4.44 7.63
C LEU A 66 2.22 -3.32 7.92
N LEU A 67 1.15 -3.22 7.14
CA LEU A 67 0.15 -2.17 7.31
C LEU A 67 -0.69 -2.34 8.58
N PHE A 68 -0.91 -3.58 9.00
CA PHE A 68 -1.55 -3.86 10.29
C PHE A 68 -0.74 -3.28 11.47
N ILE A 69 0.58 -3.52 11.51
CA ILE A 69 1.45 -2.95 12.57
C ILE A 69 1.49 -1.43 12.47
N VAL A 70 1.66 -0.88 11.27
CA VAL A 70 1.62 0.57 11.06
C VAL A 70 0.32 1.17 11.58
N GLY A 71 -0.81 0.52 11.29
CA GLY A 71 -2.11 0.93 11.83
C GLY A 71 -2.14 0.94 13.36
N MET A 72 -1.58 -0.10 14.00
CA MET A 72 -1.50 -0.17 15.47
C MET A 72 -0.56 0.86 16.10
N GLU A 73 0.56 1.18 15.44
CA GLU A 73 1.53 2.18 15.91
C GLU A 73 1.04 3.62 15.72
N MET A 74 -0.05 3.81 14.96
CA MET A 74 -0.50 5.12 14.54
C MET A 74 -1.40 5.80 15.59
N GLU A 75 -1.01 6.98 16.03
CA GLU A 75 -1.81 7.82 16.94
C GLU A 75 -2.82 8.68 16.15
N LEU A 76 -4.05 8.21 15.97
CA LEU A 76 -5.11 8.90 15.21
C LEU A 76 -5.34 10.34 15.65
N LYS A 77 -5.21 10.64 16.97
CA LYS A 77 -5.35 12.01 17.47
C LYS A 77 -4.33 12.97 16.87
N LYS A 78 -3.12 12.48 16.58
CA LYS A 78 -2.06 13.28 15.97
C LYS A 78 -2.25 13.45 14.45
N LEU A 79 -2.93 12.52 13.77
CA LEU A 79 -3.29 12.67 12.36
C LEU A 79 -4.26 13.82 12.11
N ARG A 80 -5.18 14.07 13.03
CA ARG A 80 -6.12 15.19 12.91
C ARG A 80 -5.43 16.53 12.67
N ASN A 81 -4.24 16.72 13.25
CA ASN A 81 -3.48 17.97 13.12
C ASN A 81 -2.88 18.17 11.71
N VAL A 82 -2.78 17.13 10.91
CA VAL A 82 -2.26 17.17 9.53
C VAL A 82 -3.33 16.85 8.49
N ALA A 83 -4.59 16.66 8.91
CA ALA A 83 -5.69 16.22 8.05
C ALA A 83 -5.87 17.11 6.81
N LEU A 84 -5.74 18.42 6.96
CA LEU A 84 -5.93 19.37 5.87
C LEU A 84 -4.85 19.22 4.78
N VAL A 85 -3.58 19.17 5.16
CA VAL A 85 -2.48 18.97 4.19
C VAL A 85 -2.48 17.56 3.62
N SER A 86 -2.90 16.57 4.39
CA SER A 86 -2.99 15.18 3.93
C SER A 86 -4.09 14.99 2.89
N SER A 87 -5.28 15.56 3.11
CA SER A 87 -6.42 15.42 2.18
C SER A 87 -6.32 16.38 1.00
N LEU A 88 -6.36 17.69 1.23
CA LEU A 88 -6.29 18.69 0.16
C LEU A 88 -4.92 18.73 -0.51
N GLY A 89 -3.84 18.73 0.28
CA GLY A 89 -2.48 18.72 -0.26
C GLY A 89 -2.19 17.44 -1.04
N GLY A 90 -2.63 16.28 -0.54
CA GLY A 90 -2.55 15.00 -1.24
C GLY A 90 -3.31 15.01 -2.57
N ALA A 91 -4.56 15.50 -2.58
CA ALA A 91 -5.36 15.62 -3.80
C ALA A 91 -4.71 16.56 -4.83
N ILE A 92 -4.23 17.74 -4.40
CA ILE A 92 -3.52 18.69 -5.25
C ILE A 92 -2.23 18.05 -5.80
N GLN A 93 -1.49 17.32 -4.99
CA GLN A 93 -0.27 16.61 -5.41
C GLN A 93 -0.58 15.58 -6.49
N ILE A 94 -1.61 14.75 -6.31
CA ILE A 94 -2.02 13.74 -7.29
C ILE A 94 -2.39 14.42 -8.61
N LEU A 95 -3.18 15.48 -8.56
CA LEU A 95 -3.60 16.21 -9.75
C LEU A 95 -2.42 16.81 -10.50
N ILE A 96 -1.56 17.59 -9.82
CA ILE A 96 -0.42 18.26 -10.45
C ILE A 96 0.57 17.24 -11.00
N THR A 97 0.93 16.21 -10.20
CA THR A 97 1.89 15.19 -10.63
C THR A 97 1.31 14.34 -11.77
N GLY A 98 0.02 13.99 -11.71
CA GLY A 98 -0.67 13.24 -12.75
C GLY A 98 -0.72 13.99 -14.08
N VAL A 99 -1.11 15.28 -14.03
CA VAL A 99 -1.15 16.12 -15.24
C VAL A 99 0.25 16.31 -15.84
N LEU A 100 1.26 16.60 -15.02
CA LEU A 100 2.63 16.73 -15.52
C LEU A 100 3.18 15.41 -16.05
N GLY A 101 2.89 14.29 -15.39
CA GLY A 101 3.24 12.96 -15.88
C GLY A 101 2.59 12.63 -17.21
N TYR A 102 1.31 12.95 -17.38
CA TYR A 102 0.57 12.84 -18.63
C TYR A 102 1.23 13.65 -19.75
N LEU A 103 1.56 14.93 -19.51
CA LEU A 103 2.20 15.79 -20.49
C LEU A 103 3.59 15.28 -20.88
N ILE A 104 4.38 14.80 -19.91
CA ILE A 104 5.69 14.18 -20.18
C ILE A 104 5.52 12.95 -21.08
N ALA A 105 4.53 12.09 -20.79
CA ALA A 105 4.29 10.89 -21.58
C ALA A 105 3.82 11.21 -23.02
N ILE A 106 2.94 12.19 -23.21
CA ILE A 106 2.58 12.68 -24.56
C ILE A 106 3.80 13.20 -25.31
N PHE A 107 4.68 13.96 -24.63
CA PHE A 107 5.92 14.46 -25.24
C PHE A 107 6.89 13.31 -25.63
N LEU A 108 6.88 12.21 -24.89
CA LEU A 108 7.63 10.99 -25.22
C LEU A 108 6.99 10.14 -26.34
N GLY A 109 5.84 10.56 -26.89
CA GLY A 109 5.17 9.91 -28.00
C GLY A 109 4.17 8.81 -27.65
N TYR A 110 3.78 8.68 -26.39
CA TYR A 110 2.75 7.73 -25.95
C TYR A 110 1.35 8.18 -26.37
N LEU A 111 0.44 7.23 -26.59
CA LEU A 111 -0.96 7.50 -26.86
C LEU A 111 -1.65 8.12 -25.64
N SER A 112 -2.74 8.87 -25.87
CA SER A 112 -3.45 9.59 -24.79
C SER A 112 -3.85 8.70 -23.61
N LEU A 113 -4.30 7.47 -23.86
CA LEU A 113 -4.67 6.52 -22.81
C LEU A 113 -3.43 6.03 -22.03
N GLU A 114 -2.39 5.63 -22.75
CA GLU A 114 -1.11 5.21 -22.15
C GLU A 114 -0.49 6.34 -21.31
N ALA A 115 -0.53 7.57 -21.84
CA ALA A 115 -0.05 8.75 -21.13
C ALA A 115 -0.84 9.02 -19.85
N ALA A 116 -2.16 8.76 -19.85
CA ALA A 116 -2.97 8.88 -18.65
C ALA A 116 -2.57 7.84 -17.58
N TYR A 117 -2.31 6.60 -17.98
CA TYR A 117 -1.77 5.58 -17.06
C TYR A 117 -0.41 5.99 -16.49
N ILE A 118 0.52 6.44 -17.33
CA ILE A 118 1.85 6.92 -16.90
C ILE A 118 1.72 8.10 -15.93
N GLY A 119 0.83 9.04 -16.21
CA GLY A 119 0.54 10.17 -15.31
C GLY A 119 0.06 9.72 -13.92
N LEU A 120 -0.87 8.77 -13.88
CA LEU A 120 -1.35 8.19 -12.62
C LEU A 120 -0.25 7.40 -11.88
N MET A 121 0.56 6.61 -12.62
CA MET A 121 1.71 5.90 -12.05
C MET A 121 2.65 6.86 -11.32
N LEU A 122 2.98 7.99 -11.93
CA LEU A 122 3.85 9.01 -11.33
C LEU A 122 3.20 9.70 -10.13
N ALA A 123 1.88 9.87 -10.14
CA ALA A 123 1.15 10.56 -9.07
C ALA A 123 1.18 9.76 -7.76
N PHE A 124 1.08 8.44 -7.82
CA PHE A 124 1.02 7.59 -6.64
C PHE A 124 2.41 7.21 -6.12
N SER A 125 2.53 7.12 -4.79
CA SER A 125 3.75 6.66 -4.10
C SER A 125 3.49 5.29 -3.48
N SER A 126 4.55 4.48 -3.30
CA SER A 126 4.43 3.18 -2.65
C SER A 126 4.19 3.34 -1.15
N THR A 127 3.00 2.96 -0.72
CA THR A 127 2.63 2.92 0.69
C THR A 127 3.56 1.96 1.45
N MET A 128 3.88 0.80 0.85
CA MET A 128 4.70 -0.24 1.46
C MET A 128 6.11 0.20 1.80
N VAL A 129 6.83 0.70 0.80
CA VAL A 129 8.24 1.10 0.96
C VAL A 129 8.36 2.23 1.96
N VAL A 130 7.47 3.24 1.86
CA VAL A 130 7.49 4.40 2.76
C VAL A 130 7.17 4.01 4.19
N MET A 131 6.11 3.22 4.38
CA MET A 131 5.69 2.80 5.71
C MET A 131 6.75 1.94 6.39
N LYS A 132 7.39 1.02 5.65
CA LYS A 132 8.51 0.22 6.17
C LYS A 132 9.68 1.12 6.58
N LEU A 133 10.08 2.08 5.74
CA LEU A 133 11.18 3.00 6.06
C LEU A 133 10.88 3.88 7.27
N LEU A 134 9.67 4.43 7.38
CA LEU A 134 9.26 5.26 8.52
C LEU A 134 9.15 4.43 9.81
N SER A 135 8.65 3.20 9.73
CA SER A 135 8.57 2.29 10.87
C SER A 135 9.96 1.89 11.36
N ASP A 136 10.86 1.48 10.47
CA ASP A 136 12.23 1.08 10.81
C ASP A 136 13.01 2.24 11.45
N LYS A 137 12.77 3.48 11.01
CA LYS A 137 13.34 4.70 11.58
C LYS A 137 12.61 5.22 12.83
N ARG A 138 11.49 4.64 13.21
CA ARG A 138 10.60 5.10 14.28
C ARG A 138 10.09 6.54 14.07
N GLU A 139 9.85 6.91 12.81
CA GLU A 139 9.47 8.28 12.41
C GLU A 139 7.97 8.43 12.10
N LEU A 140 7.15 7.38 12.24
CA LEU A 140 5.69 7.39 11.96
C LEU A 140 4.95 8.49 12.72
N ASN A 141 5.33 8.74 13.98
CA ASN A 141 4.68 9.71 14.85
C ASN A 141 5.31 11.13 14.78
N THR A 142 6.33 11.33 13.96
CA THR A 142 6.91 12.67 13.70
C THR A 142 5.97 13.51 12.83
N LEU A 143 6.20 14.81 12.73
CA LEU A 143 5.36 15.70 11.93
C LEU A 143 5.38 15.28 10.45
N HIS A 144 6.58 15.08 9.87
CA HIS A 144 6.69 14.63 8.48
C HIS A 144 6.13 13.22 8.27
N GLY A 145 6.36 12.28 9.20
CA GLY A 145 5.80 10.93 9.13
C GLY A 145 4.28 10.94 9.07
N ARG A 146 3.61 11.74 9.91
CA ARG A 146 2.15 11.89 9.91
C ARG A 146 1.62 12.52 8.62
N ILE A 147 2.31 13.53 8.06
CA ILE A 147 1.94 14.14 6.78
C ILE A 147 2.06 13.09 5.67
N VAL A 148 3.17 12.35 5.63
CA VAL A 148 3.43 11.28 4.64
C VAL A 148 2.33 10.23 4.70
N VAL A 149 2.08 9.66 5.89
CA VAL A 149 1.05 8.64 6.09
C VAL A 149 -0.32 9.14 5.64
N GLY A 150 -0.68 10.36 6.01
CA GLY A 150 -1.96 10.94 5.61
C GLY A 150 -2.09 11.16 4.10
N ILE A 151 -1.01 11.59 3.41
CA ILE A 151 -0.99 11.72 1.95
C ILE A 151 -1.12 10.34 1.29
N LEU A 152 -0.40 9.31 1.77
CA LEU A 152 -0.48 7.96 1.25
C LEU A 152 -1.89 7.38 1.37
N LEU A 153 -2.54 7.54 2.52
CA LEU A 153 -3.93 7.12 2.69
C LEU A 153 -4.88 7.80 1.71
N MET A 154 -4.67 9.10 1.45
CA MET A 154 -5.44 9.83 0.44
C MET A 154 -5.16 9.30 -0.96
N GLN A 155 -3.88 9.01 -1.28
CA GLN A 155 -3.50 8.41 -2.56
C GLN A 155 -4.17 7.05 -2.78
N ASP A 156 -4.22 6.18 -1.77
CA ASP A 156 -4.85 4.86 -1.87
C ASP A 156 -6.35 4.96 -2.19
N ILE A 157 -7.07 5.90 -1.56
CA ILE A 157 -8.48 6.15 -1.85
C ILE A 157 -8.66 6.64 -3.30
N VAL A 158 -7.83 7.60 -3.73
CA VAL A 158 -7.90 8.16 -5.08
C VAL A 158 -7.49 7.13 -6.13
N ALA A 159 -6.50 6.26 -5.83
CA ALA A 159 -6.06 5.19 -6.73
C ALA A 159 -7.21 4.23 -7.05
N ILE A 160 -7.99 3.80 -6.05
CA ILE A 160 -9.15 2.93 -6.26
C ILE A 160 -10.19 3.60 -7.16
N ILE A 161 -10.46 4.89 -6.93
CA ILE A 161 -11.39 5.66 -7.76
C ILE A 161 -10.85 5.77 -9.19
N ALA A 162 -9.55 6.10 -9.35
CA ALA A 162 -8.92 6.26 -10.65
C ALA A 162 -8.92 4.96 -11.46
N ILE A 163 -8.54 3.83 -10.85
CA ILE A 163 -8.58 2.50 -11.49
C ILE A 163 -10.01 2.16 -11.91
N SER A 164 -10.99 2.36 -11.02
CA SER A 164 -12.40 2.09 -11.32
C SER A 164 -12.92 2.94 -12.49
N LEU A 165 -12.45 4.18 -12.63
CA LEU A 165 -12.82 5.06 -13.74
C LEU A 165 -12.16 4.64 -15.05
N MET A 166 -10.90 4.21 -15.03
CA MET A 166 -10.16 3.81 -16.23
C MET A 166 -10.65 2.46 -16.78
N THR A 167 -11.14 1.58 -15.91
CA THR A 167 -11.70 0.28 -16.31
C THR A 167 -13.18 0.38 -16.71
N SER A 168 -13.86 1.50 -16.43
CA SER A 168 -15.26 1.71 -16.77
C SER A 168 -15.41 2.18 -18.22
N ALA A 169 -16.21 1.45 -19.01
CA ALA A 169 -16.51 1.81 -20.39
C ALA A 169 -17.27 3.15 -20.55
N ASN A 170 -17.90 3.65 -19.48
CA ASN A 170 -18.78 4.83 -19.49
C ASN A 170 -18.15 6.11 -18.93
N GLY A 171 -16.86 6.11 -18.56
CA GLY A 171 -16.13 7.28 -18.08
C GLY A 171 -16.48 7.72 -16.65
N PHE A 172 -16.20 8.99 -16.32
CA PHE A 172 -16.38 9.55 -14.99
C PHE A 172 -17.83 9.63 -14.56
N SER A 173 -18.17 8.99 -13.44
CA SER A 173 -19.49 9.12 -12.81
C SER A 173 -19.33 9.53 -11.33
N ALA A 174 -20.03 10.58 -10.93
CA ALA A 174 -20.07 11.01 -9.51
C ALA A 174 -20.65 9.90 -8.60
N ALA A 175 -21.50 9.02 -9.14
CA ALA A 175 -22.04 7.88 -8.43
C ALA A 175 -20.94 6.87 -8.03
N LEU A 176 -19.92 6.63 -8.89
CA LEU A 176 -18.79 5.74 -8.60
C LEU A 176 -17.98 6.24 -7.41
N VAL A 177 -17.70 7.53 -7.38
CA VAL A 177 -16.98 8.17 -6.25
C VAL A 177 -17.81 8.05 -4.97
N GLY A 178 -19.11 8.31 -5.04
CA GLY A 178 -20.02 8.16 -3.90
C GLY A 178 -20.05 6.74 -3.34
N ILE A 179 -20.10 5.73 -4.23
CA ILE A 179 -20.08 4.31 -3.84
C ILE A 179 -18.73 3.94 -3.16
N ALA A 180 -17.59 4.38 -3.70
CA ALA A 180 -16.30 4.12 -3.11
C ALA A 180 -16.16 4.73 -1.72
N LEU A 181 -16.58 5.99 -1.55
CA LEU A 181 -16.61 6.65 -0.24
C LEU A 181 -17.55 5.95 0.74
N LEU A 182 -18.73 5.53 0.28
CA LEU A 182 -19.67 4.80 1.13
C LEU A 182 -19.08 3.47 1.62
N LYS A 183 -18.45 2.69 0.75
CA LYS A 183 -17.75 1.45 1.13
C LYS A 183 -16.67 1.71 2.19
N PHE A 184 -15.87 2.74 1.98
CA PHE A 184 -14.81 3.11 2.92
C PHE A 184 -15.37 3.50 4.30
N LEU A 185 -16.44 4.30 4.32
CA LEU A 185 -17.13 4.66 5.56
C LEU A 185 -17.75 3.45 6.26
N ILE A 186 -18.29 2.48 5.53
CA ILE A 186 -18.84 1.25 6.10
C ILE A 186 -17.75 0.45 6.82
N ILE A 187 -16.58 0.25 6.18
CA ILE A 187 -15.48 -0.50 6.79
C ILE A 187 -14.98 0.21 8.06
N ILE A 188 -14.84 1.53 8.02
CA ILE A 188 -14.45 2.33 9.20
C ILE A 188 -15.50 2.21 10.31
N ALA A 189 -16.78 2.30 9.97
CA ALA A 189 -17.85 2.17 10.96
C ALA A 189 -17.85 0.79 11.60
N VAL A 190 -17.69 -0.28 10.82
CA VAL A 190 -17.57 -1.65 11.33
C VAL A 190 -16.35 -1.77 12.25
N ALA A 191 -15.19 -1.26 11.86
CA ALA A 191 -13.97 -1.28 12.66
C ALA A 191 -14.14 -0.52 13.99
N TYR A 192 -14.77 0.66 13.94
CA TYR A 192 -15.07 1.45 15.13
C TYR A 192 -16.02 0.71 16.09
N LEU A 193 -17.09 0.10 15.57
CA LEU A 193 -18.03 -0.68 16.37
C LEU A 193 -17.33 -1.90 17.00
N CYS A 194 -16.52 -2.63 16.24
CA CYS A 194 -15.73 -3.74 16.76
C CYS A 194 -14.75 -3.28 17.84
N ALA A 195 -14.02 -2.18 17.60
CA ALA A 195 -13.08 -1.62 18.56
C ALA A 195 -13.74 -1.20 19.89
N LYS A 196 -14.98 -0.73 19.83
CA LYS A 196 -15.71 -0.25 21.00
C LYS A 196 -16.44 -1.37 21.76
N LEU A 197 -17.08 -2.30 21.04
CA LEU A 197 -18.02 -3.27 21.62
C LEU A 197 -17.42 -4.68 21.77
N ILE A 198 -16.65 -5.15 20.80
CA ILE A 198 -16.21 -6.54 20.69
C ILE A 198 -14.79 -6.70 21.24
N PHE A 199 -13.85 -5.92 20.72
CA PHE A 199 -12.41 -6.12 20.98
C PHE A 199 -12.03 -6.00 22.48
N PRO A 200 -12.58 -5.07 23.29
CA PRO A 200 -12.18 -4.97 24.69
C PRO A 200 -12.45 -6.25 25.50
N SER A 201 -13.60 -6.88 25.27
CA SER A 201 -13.97 -8.12 25.97
C SER A 201 -13.23 -9.33 25.42
N PHE A 202 -13.11 -9.42 24.08
CA PHE A 202 -12.49 -10.54 23.39
C PHE A 202 -10.98 -10.59 23.64
N PHE A 203 -10.29 -9.46 23.55
CA PHE A 203 -8.85 -9.38 23.79
C PHE A 203 -8.48 -9.47 25.26
N ARG A 204 -9.37 -9.10 26.18
CA ARG A 204 -9.16 -9.38 27.62
C ARG A 204 -9.08 -10.88 27.91
N PHE A 205 -9.85 -11.69 27.21
CA PHE A 205 -9.77 -13.15 27.32
C PHE A 205 -8.54 -13.68 26.61
N ALA A 206 -8.27 -13.24 25.38
CA ALA A 206 -7.14 -13.68 24.57
C ALA A 206 -5.79 -13.35 25.25
N ALA A 207 -5.67 -12.22 25.93
CA ALA A 207 -4.45 -11.78 26.60
C ALA A 207 -4.01 -12.67 27.78
N ARG A 208 -4.87 -13.59 28.24
CA ARG A 208 -4.48 -14.58 29.25
C ARG A 208 -3.46 -15.61 28.74
N ASN A 209 -3.40 -15.79 27.42
CA ASN A 209 -2.45 -16.68 26.75
C ASN A 209 -1.82 -15.94 25.57
N GLN A 210 -0.49 -15.88 25.59
CA GLN A 210 0.28 -15.15 24.57
C GLN A 210 0.11 -15.70 23.15
N GLU A 211 -0.07 -17.01 23.01
CA GLU A 211 -0.31 -17.67 21.72
C GLU A 211 -1.71 -17.30 21.20
N LEU A 212 -2.71 -17.36 22.08
CA LEU A 212 -4.08 -16.99 21.74
C LEU A 212 -4.19 -15.52 21.36
N LEU A 213 -3.43 -14.62 22.02
CA LEU A 213 -3.37 -13.21 21.69
C LEU A 213 -2.83 -13.00 20.27
N LEU A 214 -1.74 -13.70 19.89
CA LEU A 214 -1.18 -13.63 18.54
C LEU A 214 -2.18 -14.11 17.49
N ILE A 215 -2.72 -15.32 17.66
CA ILE A 215 -3.65 -15.93 16.69
C ILE A 215 -4.90 -15.07 16.52
N THR A 216 -5.45 -14.54 17.63
CA THR A 216 -6.61 -13.66 17.59
C THR A 216 -6.33 -12.37 16.84
N SER A 217 -5.15 -11.77 17.05
CA SER A 217 -4.76 -10.55 16.36
C SER A 217 -4.60 -10.76 14.86
N LEU A 218 -3.97 -11.87 14.45
CA LEU A 218 -3.86 -12.27 13.06
C LEU A 218 -5.22 -12.56 12.44
N ALA A 219 -6.12 -13.23 13.17
CA ALA A 219 -7.48 -13.47 12.70
C ALA A 219 -8.23 -12.16 12.42
N VAL A 220 -8.13 -11.18 13.31
CA VAL A 220 -8.73 -9.85 13.09
C VAL A 220 -8.11 -9.16 11.88
N CYS A 221 -6.77 -9.22 11.71
CA CYS A 221 -6.10 -8.69 10.52
C CYS A 221 -6.68 -9.30 9.24
N PHE A 222 -6.76 -10.63 9.15
CA PHE A 222 -7.29 -11.32 7.98
C PHE A 222 -8.78 -11.07 7.74
N ILE A 223 -9.61 -11.05 8.79
CA ILE A 223 -11.04 -10.74 8.66
C ILE A 223 -11.25 -9.37 8.04
N PHE A 224 -10.57 -8.33 8.51
CA PHE A 224 -10.72 -7.00 7.95
C PHE A 224 -10.09 -6.87 6.56
N SER A 225 -8.99 -7.57 6.28
CA SER A 225 -8.40 -7.64 4.93
C SER A 225 -9.41 -8.24 3.94
N LEU A 226 -9.99 -9.38 4.27
CA LEU A 226 -11.00 -10.05 3.44
C LEU A 226 -12.29 -9.22 3.35
N LEU A 227 -12.72 -8.58 4.43
CA LEU A 227 -13.88 -7.69 4.42
C LEU A 227 -13.65 -6.53 3.43
N ALA A 228 -12.47 -5.92 3.45
CA ALA A 228 -12.13 -4.84 2.52
C ALA A 228 -12.12 -5.31 1.06
N ASP A 229 -11.51 -6.46 0.79
CA ASP A 229 -11.49 -7.06 -0.56
C ASP A 229 -12.89 -7.42 -1.07
N LYS A 230 -13.73 -7.98 -0.20
CA LYS A 230 -15.06 -8.48 -0.58
C LYS A 230 -16.21 -7.51 -0.28
N ILE A 231 -15.94 -6.29 0.20
CA ILE A 231 -17.00 -5.34 0.60
C ILE A 231 -17.99 -5.06 -0.54
N GLY A 232 -17.49 -4.98 -1.76
CA GLY A 232 -18.35 -4.79 -2.93
C GLY A 232 -19.33 -5.95 -3.14
N VAL A 233 -18.81 -7.19 -3.07
CA VAL A 233 -19.63 -8.41 -3.22
C VAL A 233 -20.64 -8.53 -2.08
N VAL A 234 -20.23 -8.22 -0.85
CA VAL A 234 -21.13 -8.22 0.32
C VAL A 234 -22.28 -7.22 0.16
N LEU A 235 -21.96 -6.01 -0.28
CA LEU A 235 -22.99 -5.00 -0.55
C LEU A 235 -23.94 -5.43 -1.66
N LEU A 236 -23.41 -6.00 -2.76
CA LEU A 236 -24.26 -6.54 -3.84
C LEU A 236 -25.21 -7.62 -3.34
N TYR A 237 -24.70 -8.55 -2.52
CA TYR A 237 -25.53 -9.61 -1.94
C TYR A 237 -26.65 -9.04 -1.06
N ILE A 238 -26.38 -7.98 -0.28
CA ILE A 238 -27.36 -7.30 0.55
C ILE A 238 -28.39 -6.59 -0.33
N PHE A 239 -27.99 -5.86 -1.37
CA PHE A 239 -28.88 -5.07 -2.22
C PHE A 239 -29.69 -5.93 -3.22
N GLN A 240 -29.18 -7.09 -3.64
CA GLN A 240 -29.88 -8.04 -4.50
C GLN A 240 -30.84 -8.97 -3.75
N ASN A 241 -30.89 -8.89 -2.42
CA ASN A 241 -31.79 -9.69 -1.62
C ASN A 241 -33.25 -9.36 -1.98
N PRO A 242 -34.13 -10.34 -2.26
CA PRO A 242 -35.53 -10.11 -2.68
C PRO A 242 -36.37 -9.30 -1.69
N LEU A 243 -35.89 -9.11 -0.46
CA LEU A 243 -36.52 -8.25 0.55
C LEU A 243 -36.48 -6.74 0.19
N TRP A 244 -35.53 -6.29 -0.65
CA TRP A 244 -35.32 -4.87 -0.94
C TRP A 244 -35.62 -4.46 -2.37
N THR A 245 -35.94 -5.38 -3.31
CA THR A 245 -36.37 -5.16 -4.71
C THR A 245 -35.71 -3.98 -5.46
N LEU A 246 -34.42 -3.73 -5.20
CA LEU A 246 -33.69 -2.72 -5.91
C LEU A 246 -33.17 -3.30 -7.24
N ASN A 247 -33.86 -2.95 -8.34
CA ASN A 247 -33.39 -3.25 -9.70
C ASN A 247 -32.19 -2.35 -10.01
N LEU A 248 -30.98 -2.82 -9.60
CA LEU A 248 -29.75 -2.13 -9.90
C LEU A 248 -29.38 -2.34 -11.37
N SER A 249 -29.04 -1.26 -12.08
CA SER A 249 -28.50 -1.38 -13.43
C SER A 249 -27.17 -2.16 -13.43
N THR A 250 -26.85 -2.82 -14.53
CA THR A 250 -25.58 -3.55 -14.70
C THR A 250 -24.35 -2.67 -14.45
N GLU A 251 -24.45 -1.38 -14.75
CA GLU A 251 -23.41 -0.37 -14.50
C GLU A 251 -23.17 -0.14 -13.00
N ILE A 252 -24.24 -0.05 -12.20
CA ILE A 252 -24.15 0.11 -10.75
C ILE A 252 -23.57 -1.18 -10.13
N ILE A 253 -23.97 -2.35 -10.61
CA ILE A 253 -23.43 -3.64 -10.16
C ILE A 253 -21.92 -3.71 -10.42
N ALA A 254 -21.47 -3.36 -11.62
CA ALA A 254 -20.05 -3.33 -11.99
C ALA A 254 -19.24 -2.34 -11.11
N SER A 255 -19.88 -1.23 -10.70
CA SER A 255 -19.25 -0.20 -9.84
C SER A 255 -19.16 -0.61 -8.37
N ILE A 256 -20.12 -1.41 -7.90
CA ILE A 256 -20.13 -1.91 -6.52
C ILE A 256 -19.18 -3.10 -6.36
N SER A 257 -19.02 -3.94 -7.38
CA SER A 257 -18.27 -5.19 -7.32
C SER A 257 -16.80 -5.06 -6.82
N PRO A 258 -15.97 -4.10 -7.26
CA PRO A 258 -14.60 -3.99 -6.80
C PRO A 258 -14.51 -3.70 -5.29
N GLY A 259 -13.65 -4.46 -4.58
CA GLY A 259 -13.30 -4.18 -3.19
C GLY A 259 -12.15 -3.20 -3.06
N PHE A 260 -11.69 -3.01 -1.83
CA PHE A 260 -10.42 -2.34 -1.53
C PHE A 260 -9.27 -3.36 -1.49
N SER A 261 -8.02 -2.88 -1.48
CA SER A 261 -6.89 -3.79 -1.31
C SER A 261 -6.92 -4.46 0.08
N LEU A 262 -6.42 -5.69 0.17
CA LEU A 262 -6.25 -6.43 1.43
C LEU A 262 -5.46 -5.60 2.46
N ALA A 263 -4.53 -4.82 1.97
CA ALA A 263 -3.65 -3.95 2.74
C ALA A 263 -4.40 -2.84 3.51
N ILE A 264 -5.41 -2.21 2.87
CA ILE A 264 -6.27 -1.21 3.53
C ILE A 264 -7.07 -1.83 4.67
N GLY A 265 -7.61 -3.03 4.46
CA GLY A 265 -8.33 -3.76 5.51
C GLY A 265 -7.44 -4.08 6.70
N ALA A 266 -6.22 -4.58 6.46
CA ALA A 266 -5.22 -4.83 7.48
C ALA A 266 -4.85 -3.56 8.27
N PHE A 267 -4.64 -2.43 7.56
CA PHE A 267 -4.38 -1.14 8.19
C PHE A 267 -5.53 -0.70 9.12
N ILE A 268 -6.77 -0.77 8.66
CA ILE A 268 -7.95 -0.40 9.45
C ILE A 268 -8.07 -1.31 10.68
N ALA A 269 -7.81 -2.62 10.54
CA ALA A 269 -7.76 -3.55 11.67
C ALA A 269 -6.70 -3.14 12.69
N GLY A 270 -5.50 -2.77 12.21
CA GLY A 270 -4.42 -2.27 13.05
C GLY A 270 -4.81 -1.02 13.84
N VAL A 271 -5.41 -0.02 13.17
CA VAL A 271 -5.93 1.19 13.80
C VAL A 271 -6.98 0.87 14.86
N ALA A 272 -7.88 -0.10 14.60
CA ALA A 272 -8.92 -0.50 15.54
C ALA A 272 -8.35 -1.18 16.79
N LEU A 273 -7.24 -1.93 16.67
CA LEU A 273 -6.55 -2.57 17.79
C LEU A 273 -5.52 -1.68 18.49
N GLY A 274 -5.03 -0.64 17.82
CA GLY A 274 -3.96 0.23 18.34
C GLY A 274 -4.28 0.95 19.66
N ASN A 275 -5.57 1.16 19.95
CA ASN A 275 -6.02 1.76 21.21
C ASN A 275 -6.22 0.75 22.34
N LEU A 276 -6.03 -0.54 22.12
CA LEU A 276 -6.14 -1.56 23.16
C LEU A 276 -4.93 -1.57 24.09
N GLN A 277 -5.10 -1.96 25.32
CA GLN A 277 -4.03 -2.06 26.32
C GLN A 277 -2.94 -3.06 25.93
N TYR A 278 -3.25 -4.01 25.05
CA TYR A 278 -2.37 -5.10 24.60
C TYR A 278 -1.65 -4.80 23.28
N SER A 279 -1.80 -3.59 22.72
CA SER A 279 -1.26 -3.23 21.39
C SER A 279 0.27 -3.42 21.31
N THR A 280 1.02 -3.00 22.33
CA THR A 280 2.49 -3.16 22.38
C THR A 280 2.92 -4.63 22.34
N GLU A 281 2.20 -5.50 23.07
CA GLU A 281 2.49 -6.94 23.09
C GLU A 281 2.17 -7.60 21.75
N ILE A 282 1.05 -7.23 21.13
CA ILE A 282 0.65 -7.67 19.79
C ILE A 282 1.70 -7.27 18.77
N ILE A 283 2.12 -6.00 18.75
CA ILE A 283 3.16 -5.48 17.86
C ILE A 283 4.45 -6.28 18.00
N GLY A 284 4.92 -6.51 19.24
CA GLY A 284 6.15 -7.25 19.51
C GLY A 284 6.14 -8.67 18.92
N LYS A 285 4.99 -9.34 18.93
CA LYS A 285 4.86 -10.70 18.38
C LYS A 285 4.76 -10.74 16.87
N ILE A 286 4.00 -9.82 16.27
CA ILE A 286 3.78 -9.80 14.82
C ILE A 286 4.98 -9.23 14.06
N THR A 287 5.84 -8.44 14.70
CA THR A 287 7.00 -7.82 14.07
C THR A 287 7.92 -8.83 13.38
N SER A 288 8.20 -9.97 14.00
CA SER A 288 9.07 -10.99 13.40
C SER A 288 8.44 -11.64 12.17
N LEU A 289 7.13 -11.89 12.21
CA LEU A 289 6.38 -12.39 11.04
C LEU A 289 6.36 -11.36 9.92
N ARG A 290 6.06 -10.10 10.24
CA ARG A 290 6.10 -8.99 9.29
C ARG A 290 7.46 -8.90 8.59
N ASP A 291 8.56 -8.98 9.33
CA ASP A 291 9.90 -8.83 8.76
C ASP A 291 10.24 -9.98 7.80
N PHE A 292 9.86 -11.22 8.14
CA PHE A 292 10.02 -12.37 7.27
C PHE A 292 9.20 -12.25 5.97
N PHE A 293 7.91 -11.95 6.08
CA PHE A 293 7.05 -11.79 4.91
C PHE A 293 7.39 -10.54 4.08
N SER A 294 7.86 -9.45 4.73
CA SER A 294 8.37 -8.26 4.03
C SER A 294 9.61 -8.58 3.19
N LEU A 295 10.51 -9.46 3.66
CA LEU A 295 11.63 -9.94 2.87
C LEU A 295 11.10 -10.59 1.57
N LEU A 296 10.13 -11.51 1.67
CA LEU A 296 9.54 -12.18 0.51
C LEU A 296 8.87 -11.18 -0.45
N PHE A 297 8.18 -10.17 0.09
CA PHE A 297 7.59 -9.10 -0.71
C PHE A 297 8.64 -8.33 -1.52
N PHE A 298 9.71 -7.85 -0.90
CA PHE A 298 10.74 -7.09 -1.62
C PHE A 298 11.53 -7.96 -2.61
N VAL A 299 11.71 -9.25 -2.32
CA VAL A 299 12.28 -10.20 -3.27
C VAL A 299 11.33 -10.38 -4.47
N SER A 300 10.03 -10.58 -4.24
CA SER A 300 9.06 -10.74 -5.34
C SER A 300 8.99 -9.49 -6.23
N LEU A 301 9.11 -8.30 -5.63
CA LEU A 301 9.21 -7.05 -6.38
C LEU A 301 10.43 -7.04 -7.31
N GLY A 302 11.59 -7.51 -6.82
CA GLY A 302 12.80 -7.66 -7.64
C GLY A 302 12.64 -8.72 -8.74
N MET A 303 11.94 -9.82 -8.47
CA MET A 303 11.67 -10.89 -9.44
C MET A 303 10.80 -10.44 -10.60
N ALA A 304 9.89 -9.49 -10.37
CA ALA A 304 9.01 -8.92 -11.38
C ALA A 304 9.71 -7.95 -12.36
N LEU A 305 10.93 -7.49 -12.05
CA LEU A 305 11.67 -6.57 -12.92
C LEU A 305 12.21 -7.29 -14.17
N SER A 306 12.01 -6.69 -15.33
CA SER A 306 12.54 -7.16 -16.62
C SER A 306 13.66 -6.25 -17.12
N PRO A 307 14.95 -6.62 -16.93
CA PRO A 307 16.09 -5.80 -17.35
C PRO A 307 16.07 -5.46 -18.84
N GLU A 308 15.56 -6.38 -19.67
CA GLU A 308 15.46 -6.17 -21.12
C GLU A 308 14.54 -4.99 -21.50
N VAL A 309 13.43 -4.83 -20.77
CA VAL A 309 12.49 -3.71 -20.98
C VAL A 309 13.16 -2.39 -20.63
N ILE A 310 13.92 -2.35 -19.53
CA ILE A 310 14.66 -1.14 -19.12
C ILE A 310 15.65 -0.72 -20.18
N VAL A 311 16.38 -1.68 -20.78
CA VAL A 311 17.37 -1.39 -21.85
C VAL A 311 16.68 -0.91 -23.12
N LYS A 312 15.56 -1.52 -23.53
CA LYS A 312 14.82 -1.10 -24.74
C LYS A 312 14.17 0.28 -24.60
N MET A 313 13.69 0.61 -23.39
CA MET A 313 12.98 1.86 -23.11
C MET A 313 13.80 2.82 -22.23
N TRP A 314 15.12 2.84 -22.43
CA TRP A 314 16.03 3.61 -21.58
C TRP A 314 15.70 5.11 -21.52
N LEU A 315 15.25 5.71 -22.63
CA LEU A 315 14.92 7.13 -22.67
C LEU A 315 13.66 7.47 -21.85
N PRO A 316 12.48 6.84 -22.10
CA PRO A 316 11.32 7.03 -21.23
C PRO A 316 11.62 6.72 -19.77
N PHE A 317 12.32 5.60 -19.50
CA PHE A 317 12.70 5.23 -18.14
C PHE A 317 13.51 6.34 -17.45
N THR A 318 14.53 6.88 -18.12
CA THR A 318 15.37 7.94 -17.54
C THR A 318 14.60 9.23 -17.30
N VAL A 319 13.77 9.66 -18.25
CA VAL A 319 12.95 10.89 -18.11
C VAL A 319 11.95 10.75 -16.96
N LEU A 320 11.24 9.63 -16.88
CA LEU A 320 10.28 9.37 -15.79
C LEU A 320 10.99 9.23 -14.44
N LEU A 321 12.15 8.59 -14.39
CA LEU A 321 12.98 8.49 -13.18
C LEU A 321 13.38 9.87 -12.66
N LEU A 322 13.86 10.75 -13.56
CA LEU A 322 14.21 12.13 -13.21
C LEU A 322 12.99 12.92 -12.74
N ALA A 323 11.82 12.71 -13.34
CA ALA A 323 10.57 13.32 -12.87
C ALA A 323 10.21 12.87 -11.44
N VAL A 324 10.38 11.59 -11.11
CA VAL A 324 10.14 11.08 -9.76
C VAL A 324 11.14 11.65 -8.75
N ILE A 325 12.43 11.74 -9.11
CA ILE A 325 13.49 12.15 -8.18
C ILE A 325 13.48 13.66 -7.96
N PHE A 326 13.16 14.47 -8.96
CA PHE A 326 13.26 15.93 -8.87
C PHE A 326 11.91 16.63 -8.90
N LEU A 327 11.05 16.34 -9.89
CA LEU A 327 9.79 17.04 -10.08
C LEU A 327 8.80 16.74 -8.94
N LYS A 328 8.63 15.47 -8.60
CA LYS A 328 7.67 15.07 -7.55
C LYS A 328 8.03 15.65 -6.16
N PRO A 329 9.29 15.57 -5.66
CA PRO A 329 9.67 16.23 -4.42
C PRO A 329 9.48 17.75 -4.46
N PHE A 330 9.78 18.40 -5.58
CA PHE A 330 9.57 19.83 -5.71
C PHE A 330 8.09 20.22 -5.55
N ILE A 331 7.17 19.47 -6.19
CA ILE A 331 5.73 19.65 -6.07
C ILE A 331 5.29 19.50 -4.60
N ILE A 332 5.75 18.43 -3.94
CA ILE A 332 5.37 18.16 -2.54
C ILE A 332 5.90 19.23 -1.59
N MET A 333 7.15 19.65 -1.77
CA MET A 333 7.71 20.76 -0.98
C MET A 333 6.91 22.05 -1.17
N PHE A 334 6.54 22.37 -2.41
CA PHE A 334 5.72 23.52 -2.74
C PHE A 334 4.36 23.45 -2.04
N ILE A 335 3.68 22.32 -2.12
CA ILE A 335 2.40 22.09 -1.45
C ILE A 335 2.53 22.24 0.07
N CYS A 336 3.51 21.58 0.70
CA CYS A 336 3.75 21.72 2.13
C CYS A 336 4.01 23.18 2.53
N SER A 337 4.70 23.95 1.67
CA SER A 337 4.93 25.38 1.88
C SER A 337 3.63 26.20 1.82
N LEU A 338 2.69 25.88 0.92
CA LEU A 338 1.36 26.50 0.86
C LEU A 338 0.58 26.30 2.17
N PHE A 339 0.74 25.16 2.82
CA PHE A 339 0.15 24.87 4.12
C PHE A 339 1.00 25.39 5.31
N LYS A 340 1.98 26.26 5.04
CA LYS A 340 2.84 26.93 6.04
C LYS A 340 3.69 25.99 6.90
N TYR A 341 4.03 24.82 6.39
CA TYR A 341 4.99 23.94 7.07
C TYR A 341 6.43 24.43 6.88
N THR A 342 7.27 24.20 7.89
CA THR A 342 8.68 24.60 7.87
C THR A 342 9.48 23.77 6.89
N LYS A 343 10.64 24.29 6.45
CA LYS A 343 11.48 23.67 5.41
C LYS A 343 11.85 22.21 5.69
N LYS A 344 12.23 21.89 6.95
CA LYS A 344 12.70 20.52 7.31
C LYS A 344 11.61 19.46 7.19
N PRO A 345 10.41 19.58 7.80
CA PRO A 345 9.34 18.61 7.58
C PRO A 345 8.90 18.51 6.12
N SER A 346 8.81 19.65 5.40
CA SER A 346 8.42 19.68 3.98
C SER A 346 9.41 18.89 3.12
N PHE A 347 10.71 19.09 3.33
CA PHE A 347 11.76 18.39 2.61
C PHE A 347 11.76 16.88 2.91
N LEU A 348 11.64 16.48 4.19
CA LEU A 348 11.57 15.07 4.57
C LEU A 348 10.32 14.39 4.01
N THR A 349 9.16 15.06 4.04
CA THR A 349 7.93 14.57 3.41
C THR A 349 8.14 14.36 1.90
N ALA A 350 8.72 15.34 1.23
CA ALA A 350 8.97 15.29 -0.22
C ALA A 350 9.89 14.14 -0.61
N LEU A 351 11.00 13.96 0.11
CA LEU A 351 11.92 12.84 -0.13
C LEU A 351 11.28 11.48 0.15
N SER A 352 10.48 11.37 1.19
CA SER A 352 9.79 10.10 1.52
C SER A 352 8.81 9.67 0.43
N LEU A 353 8.17 10.63 -0.25
CA LEU A 353 7.20 10.36 -1.32
C LEU A 353 7.81 10.37 -2.74
N ALA A 354 9.13 10.57 -2.87
CA ALA A 354 9.85 10.60 -4.15
C ALA A 354 10.06 9.20 -4.73
N GLN A 355 8.97 8.51 -5.00
CA GLN A 355 8.96 7.16 -5.55
C GLN A 355 7.62 6.87 -6.24
N VAL A 356 7.54 5.74 -6.95
CA VAL A 356 6.36 5.27 -7.66
C VAL A 356 5.70 4.16 -6.84
N GLY A 357 4.37 4.07 -6.89
CA GLY A 357 3.60 3.11 -6.11
C GLY A 357 3.46 1.75 -6.79
N GLU A 358 3.04 0.76 -6.02
CA GLU A 358 2.72 -0.59 -6.48
C GLU A 358 1.52 -0.63 -7.46
N PHE A 359 0.61 0.34 -7.36
CA PHE A 359 -0.47 0.51 -8.35
C PHE A 359 0.04 0.73 -9.78
N SER A 360 1.29 1.16 -9.94
CA SER A 360 1.95 1.26 -11.24
C SER A 360 2.22 -0.09 -11.91
N LEU A 361 2.19 -1.20 -11.15
CA LEU A 361 2.32 -2.56 -11.69
C LEU A 361 0.97 -3.13 -12.14
N ILE A 362 -0.13 -2.54 -11.69
CA ILE A 362 -1.50 -2.97 -12.03
C ILE A 362 -2.02 -2.17 -13.23
N LEU A 363 -1.55 -0.94 -13.39
CA LEU A 363 -1.85 -0.03 -14.52
C LEU A 363 -0.99 -0.31 -15.73
#